data_625b7d5150fe10ff325feeb9959d236d
#
_entry.id   625b7d5150fe10ff325feeb9959d236d
#
_cell.length_a   1.000
_cell.length_b   1.000
_cell.length_c   1.000
_cell.angle_alpha   90.00
_cell.angle_beta   90.00
_cell.angle_gamma   90.00
#
_symmetry.space_group_name_H-M   'P 1'
#
loop_
_entity.id
_entity.type
_entity.pdbx_description
1 polymer ?
#
loop_
_entity_poly.entity_id
_entity_poly.type
_entity_poly.pdbx_seq_one_letter_code
_entity_poly.pdbx_strand_id
1 'polypeptide(L)'
;MYEVTVPPLTGSTPCTCYDVWTGLIYNGVALNDEYNTIIMKPYSNSLQIGIKSKEPSLYGFDFYGIKQNEKVINTDIRRVGVVIKKAYSTQEVLIDVNAQYRIYVNEGPIEVSVQDWTDINRTPNEYYFIFDTTDKIPNEYFIDIKVYSSGQVDTYKRTLQFQIVNQK
;
A
#
# COMPACT_ATOMS: atom_id res chain seq x y z
N MET A 1 -1.70 24.26 -18.17
CA MET A 1 -0.95 23.29 -17.33
C MET A 1 0.43 23.14 -17.94
N TYR A 2 1.47 23.42 -17.20
CA TYR A 2 2.84 23.31 -17.69
C TYR A 2 3.42 22.03 -17.12
N GLU A 3 3.94 21.18 -17.98
CA GLU A 3 4.60 19.94 -17.59
C GLU A 3 6.12 20.19 -17.57
N VAL A 4 6.74 19.94 -16.44
CA VAL A 4 8.19 20.05 -16.29
C VAL A 4 8.78 18.66 -16.15
N THR A 5 9.55 18.24 -17.12
CA THR A 5 10.28 16.98 -17.04
C THR A 5 11.56 17.20 -16.26
N VAL A 6 11.65 16.60 -15.08
CA VAL A 6 12.88 16.62 -14.27
C VAL A 6 13.75 15.45 -14.73
N PRO A 7 15.01 15.69 -15.13
CA PRO A 7 15.90 14.59 -15.49
C PRO A 7 16.15 13.67 -14.29
N PRO A 8 16.42 12.40 -14.51
CA PRO A 8 16.68 11.46 -13.42
C PRO A 8 17.92 11.91 -12.64
N LEU A 9 17.77 12.00 -11.34
CA LEU A 9 18.85 12.35 -10.44
C LEU A 9 19.80 11.15 -10.29
N THR A 10 21.02 11.30 -10.77
CA THR A 10 22.08 10.30 -10.60
C THR A 10 22.89 10.66 -9.35
N GLY A 11 22.59 10.02 -8.24
CA GLY A 11 23.33 10.24 -7.00
C GLY A 11 22.78 9.41 -5.85
N SER A 12 23.65 9.11 -4.89
CA SER A 12 23.29 8.33 -3.70
C SER A 12 22.88 9.18 -2.49
N THR A 13 22.88 10.50 -2.62
CA THR A 13 22.62 11.43 -1.53
C THR A 13 21.25 12.11 -1.72
N PRO A 14 20.43 12.25 -0.68
CA PRO A 14 19.22 13.07 -0.74
C PRO A 14 19.57 14.49 -1.17
N CYS A 15 18.84 15.05 -2.12
CA CYS A 15 19.04 16.41 -2.58
C CYS A 15 17.75 17.22 -2.43
N THR A 16 17.90 18.53 -2.29
CA THR A 16 16.79 19.48 -2.31
C THR A 16 16.82 20.18 -3.67
N CYS A 17 15.75 20.03 -4.42
CA CYS A 17 15.55 20.75 -5.66
C CYS A 17 14.68 21.98 -5.41
N TYR A 18 15.07 23.09 -6.04
CA TYR A 18 14.29 24.32 -6.00
C TYR A 18 13.74 24.57 -7.39
N ASP A 19 12.45 24.78 -7.47
CA ASP A 19 11.81 25.29 -8.66
C ASP A 19 11.79 26.82 -8.56
N VAL A 20 12.55 27.48 -9.41
CA VAL A 20 12.68 28.94 -9.42
C VAL A 20 12.12 29.46 -10.73
N TRP A 21 10.99 30.14 -10.64
CA TRP A 21 10.38 30.82 -11.78
C TRP A 21 10.92 32.23 -11.87
N THR A 22 11.72 32.52 -12.89
CA THR A 22 12.29 33.84 -13.14
C THR A 22 11.85 34.38 -14.49
N GLY A 23 11.13 35.48 -14.47
CA GLY A 23 10.85 36.29 -15.64
C GLY A 23 9.58 35.88 -16.42
N LEU A 24 8.91 36.88 -16.95
CA LEU A 24 7.88 36.74 -17.96
C LEU A 24 8.48 36.92 -19.33
N ILE A 25 8.37 35.92 -20.19
CA ILE A 25 8.67 36.02 -21.61
C ILE A 25 7.36 36.08 -22.36
N TYR A 26 7.11 37.17 -23.06
CA TYR A 26 5.97 37.30 -23.96
C TYR A 26 6.46 37.34 -25.40
N ASN A 27 5.99 36.46 -26.25
CA ASN A 27 6.41 36.29 -27.65
C ASN A 27 7.95 36.20 -27.85
N GLY A 28 8.65 35.53 -26.94
CA GLY A 28 10.11 35.37 -27.04
C GLY A 28 10.92 36.60 -26.64
N VAL A 29 10.26 37.63 -26.19
CA VAL A 29 10.92 38.87 -25.72
C VAL A 29 10.78 38.97 -24.21
N ALA A 30 11.92 39.15 -23.51
CA ALA A 30 11.87 39.44 -22.09
C ALA A 30 11.16 40.78 -21.87
N LEU A 31 10.17 40.83 -20.99
CA LEU A 31 9.56 42.08 -20.60
C LEU A 31 10.57 42.90 -19.82
N ASN A 32 11.02 43.99 -20.45
CA ASN A 32 12.06 44.85 -19.94
C ASN A 32 11.60 45.79 -18.82
N ASP A 33 12.59 46.39 -18.18
CA ASP A 33 12.60 47.04 -16.89
C ASP A 33 11.55 48.14 -16.62
N GLU A 34 10.99 48.76 -17.63
CA GLU A 34 9.96 49.76 -17.44
C GLU A 34 8.64 49.19 -16.91
N TYR A 35 8.45 47.88 -17.07
CA TYR A 35 7.27 47.14 -16.56
C TYR A 35 7.60 46.14 -15.42
N ASN A 36 8.88 46.13 -15.04
CA ASN A 36 9.37 45.22 -13.98
C ASN A 36 8.84 45.56 -12.59
N THR A 37 8.12 46.63 -12.44
CA THR A 37 7.37 46.91 -11.19
C THR A 37 6.16 46.00 -11.01
N ILE A 38 5.72 45.31 -12.03
CA ILE A 38 4.83 44.17 -11.86
C ILE A 38 5.68 42.95 -11.58
N ILE A 39 6.27 42.99 -10.49
CA ILE A 39 7.15 41.98 -9.99
C ILE A 39 6.30 40.78 -9.62
N MET A 40 6.32 39.77 -10.46
CA MET A 40 6.20 38.44 -9.94
C MET A 40 7.45 38.19 -9.10
N LYS A 41 7.31 38.27 -7.79
CA LYS A 41 8.37 37.78 -6.89
C LYS A 41 8.69 36.36 -7.32
N PRO A 42 9.98 36.02 -7.51
CA PRO A 42 10.34 34.67 -7.85
C PRO A 42 9.76 33.77 -6.78
N TYR A 43 8.87 32.89 -7.19
CA TYR A 43 8.29 31.88 -6.31
C TYR A 43 9.23 30.71 -6.35
N SER A 44 9.88 30.43 -5.24
CA SER A 44 10.69 29.23 -5.09
C SER A 44 9.94 28.22 -4.22
N ASN A 45 9.71 27.05 -4.76
CA ASN A 45 9.20 25.93 -4.01
C ASN A 45 10.32 24.91 -3.83
N SER A 46 10.56 24.47 -2.62
CA SER A 46 11.55 23.43 -2.35
C SER A 46 10.89 22.07 -2.37
N LEU A 47 11.32 21.21 -3.27
CA LEU A 47 10.95 19.81 -3.31
C LEU A 47 12.10 18.99 -2.72
N GLN A 48 11.87 18.34 -1.59
CA GLN A 48 12.83 17.39 -1.05
C GLN A 48 12.65 16.03 -1.72
N ILE A 49 13.63 15.65 -2.51
CA ILE A 49 13.66 14.34 -3.15
C ILE A 49 14.56 13.45 -2.29
N GLY A 50 13.94 12.55 -1.55
CA GLY A 50 14.65 11.47 -0.88
C GLY A 50 14.98 10.37 -1.88
N ILE A 51 16.20 9.83 -1.84
CA ILE A 51 16.52 8.61 -2.57
C ILE A 51 15.82 7.47 -1.87
N LYS A 52 14.70 7.02 -2.43
CA LYS A 52 14.16 5.71 -2.09
C LYS A 52 14.90 4.71 -2.97
N SER A 53 15.68 3.84 -2.34
CA SER A 53 16.41 2.78 -3.04
C SER A 53 15.51 1.76 -3.73
N LYS A 54 14.19 1.83 -3.54
CA LYS A 54 13.21 0.92 -4.15
C LYS A 54 11.89 1.65 -4.39
N GLU A 55 11.28 1.37 -5.53
CA GLU A 55 9.88 1.72 -5.78
C GLU A 55 9.00 1.13 -4.67
N PRO A 56 8.02 1.87 -4.16
CA PRO A 56 7.07 1.28 -3.24
C PRO A 56 6.37 0.12 -3.94
N SER A 57 6.62 -1.09 -3.49
CA SER A 57 5.90 -2.25 -3.99
C SER A 57 4.49 -2.20 -3.43
N LEU A 58 3.57 -1.72 -4.23
CA LEU A 58 2.16 -1.77 -3.90
C LEU A 58 1.60 -3.13 -4.32
N TYR A 59 1.13 -3.89 -3.35
CA TYR A 59 0.45 -5.16 -3.59
C TYR A 59 -1.05 -5.02 -3.37
N GLY A 60 -1.82 -5.68 -4.21
CA GLY A 60 -3.25 -5.88 -4.03
C GLY A 60 -3.52 -7.32 -3.60
N PHE A 61 -4.62 -7.54 -2.89
CA PHE A 61 -4.99 -8.84 -2.36
C PHE A 61 -6.43 -9.16 -2.73
N ASP A 62 -6.64 -10.34 -3.30
CA ASP A 62 -7.96 -10.92 -3.45
C ASP A 62 -8.05 -12.19 -2.59
N PHE A 63 -9.21 -12.43 -2.00
CA PHE A 63 -9.43 -13.55 -1.09
C PHE A 63 -10.50 -14.48 -1.63
N TYR A 64 -10.29 -15.79 -1.43
CA TYR A 64 -11.26 -16.84 -1.70
C TYR A 64 -11.56 -17.61 -0.41
N GLY A 65 -12.78 -18.11 -0.28
CA GLY A 65 -13.22 -18.85 0.91
C GLY A 65 -13.81 -17.99 2.01
N ILE A 66 -13.39 -16.72 2.12
CA ILE A 66 -14.03 -15.69 2.94
C ILE A 66 -14.10 -14.41 2.10
N LYS A 67 -15.26 -13.75 2.07
CA LYS A 67 -15.47 -12.49 1.36
C LYS A 67 -15.44 -11.32 2.32
N GLN A 68 -15.19 -10.15 1.77
CA GLN A 68 -15.27 -8.88 2.51
C GLN A 68 -16.67 -8.74 3.14
N ASN A 69 -16.72 -8.46 4.44
CA ASN A 69 -17.93 -8.31 5.25
C ASN A 69 -18.84 -9.56 5.32
N GLU A 70 -18.30 -10.74 5.01
CA GLU A 70 -19.04 -12.00 5.13
C GLU A 70 -19.34 -12.32 6.59
N LYS A 71 -20.49 -12.99 6.83
CA LYS A 71 -20.82 -13.59 8.11
C LYS A 71 -20.48 -15.07 8.08
N VAL A 72 -19.53 -15.47 8.89
CA VAL A 72 -19.02 -16.84 9.02
C VAL A 72 -19.55 -17.44 10.33
N ILE A 73 -19.98 -18.69 10.29
CA ILE A 73 -20.48 -19.38 11.48
C ILE A 73 -19.30 -19.84 12.34
N ASN A 74 -19.42 -19.75 13.66
CA ASN A 74 -18.36 -20.07 14.62
C ASN A 74 -18.03 -21.57 14.78
N THR A 75 -18.49 -22.42 13.86
CA THR A 75 -18.18 -23.86 13.82
C THR A 75 -17.54 -24.27 12.49
N ASP A 76 -17.18 -23.31 11.68
CA ASP A 76 -16.63 -23.56 10.35
C ASP A 76 -15.11 -23.65 10.37
N ILE A 77 -14.57 -24.55 9.54
CA ILE A 77 -13.16 -24.56 9.18
C ILE A 77 -13.08 -24.08 7.74
N ARG A 78 -12.40 -22.95 7.53
CA ARG A 78 -12.32 -22.31 6.22
C ARG A 78 -10.88 -22.38 5.67
N ARG A 79 -10.78 -22.86 4.44
CA ARG A 79 -9.57 -22.65 3.65
C ARG A 79 -9.67 -21.31 2.96
N VAL A 80 -8.80 -20.39 3.33
CA VAL A 80 -8.76 -19.04 2.79
C VAL A 80 -7.62 -18.95 1.78
N GLY A 81 -7.97 -18.83 0.51
CA GLY A 81 -6.99 -18.57 -0.55
C GLY A 81 -6.69 -17.09 -0.64
N VAL A 82 -5.43 -16.75 -0.93
CA VAL A 82 -4.95 -15.37 -1.07
C VAL A 82 -4.27 -15.22 -2.41
N VAL A 83 -4.73 -14.27 -3.21
CA VAL A 83 -4.03 -13.86 -4.44
C VAL A 83 -3.28 -12.57 -4.14
N ILE A 84 -1.97 -12.62 -4.34
CA ILE A 84 -1.10 -11.46 -4.20
C ILE A 84 -0.74 -10.99 -5.61
N LYS A 85 -1.03 -9.74 -5.93
CA LYS A 85 -0.76 -9.13 -7.23
C LYS A 85 -0.10 -7.76 -7.04
N LYS A 86 0.70 -7.31 -8.00
CA LYS A 86 1.13 -5.92 -8.01
C LYS A 86 -0.08 -5.02 -8.22
N ALA A 87 -0.25 -4.02 -7.36
CA ALA A 87 -1.27 -3.00 -7.56
C ALA A 87 -0.99 -2.28 -8.89
N TYR A 88 -2.05 -1.98 -9.61
CA TYR A 88 -2.00 -1.29 -10.92
C TYR A 88 -1.27 -2.06 -12.05
N SER A 89 -0.96 -3.34 -11.86
CA SER A 89 -0.41 -4.20 -12.90
C SER A 89 -1.49 -5.07 -13.52
N THR A 90 -1.40 -5.29 -14.83
CA THR A 90 -2.17 -6.34 -15.51
C THR A 90 -1.56 -7.73 -15.33
N GLN A 91 -0.37 -7.83 -14.74
CA GLN A 91 0.27 -9.09 -14.41
C GLN A 91 -0.46 -9.78 -13.27
N GLU A 92 -0.93 -10.97 -13.58
CA GLU A 92 -1.57 -11.84 -12.62
C GLU A 92 -0.56 -12.40 -11.62
N VAL A 93 -1.01 -12.62 -10.42
CA VAL A 93 -0.48 -13.45 -9.35
C VAL A 93 1.05 -13.51 -9.21
N LEU A 94 1.57 -12.84 -8.19
CA LEU A 94 2.96 -13.02 -7.75
C LEU A 94 3.05 -14.27 -6.87
N ILE A 95 3.73 -15.30 -7.37
CA ILE A 95 3.95 -16.55 -6.61
C ILE A 95 5.34 -16.58 -5.93
N ASP A 96 6.19 -15.57 -6.17
CA ASP A 96 7.59 -15.55 -5.74
C ASP A 96 7.88 -14.69 -4.51
N VAL A 97 6.85 -14.34 -3.74
CA VAL A 97 7.02 -13.57 -2.51
C VAL A 97 6.71 -14.44 -1.29
N ASN A 98 7.42 -14.23 -0.21
CA ASN A 98 7.02 -14.79 1.08
C ASN A 98 6.01 -13.85 1.71
N ALA A 99 4.97 -14.42 2.30
CA ALA A 99 3.92 -13.64 2.94
C ALA A 99 3.52 -14.24 4.29
N GLN A 100 3.15 -13.38 5.22
CA GLN A 100 2.58 -13.74 6.51
C GLN A 100 1.23 -13.07 6.66
N TYR A 101 0.37 -13.69 7.44
CA TYR A 101 -0.91 -13.10 7.86
C TYR A 101 -0.99 -13.04 9.37
N ARG A 102 -1.81 -12.14 9.89
CA ARG A 102 -2.31 -12.15 11.27
C ARG A 102 -3.80 -11.89 11.26
N ILE A 103 -4.49 -12.40 12.29
CA ILE A 103 -5.92 -12.18 12.51
C ILE A 103 -6.08 -11.54 13.87
N TYR A 104 -6.91 -10.50 13.94
CA TYR A 104 -7.18 -9.80 15.19
C TYR A 104 -8.62 -9.27 15.23
N VAL A 105 -9.04 -8.91 16.43
CA VAL A 105 -10.29 -8.20 16.71
C VAL A 105 -9.97 -6.85 17.36
N ASN A 106 -10.89 -5.91 17.28
CA ASN A 106 -10.77 -4.64 18.01
C ASN A 106 -11.59 -4.70 19.29
N GLU A 107 -10.95 -4.43 20.40
CA GLU A 107 -11.60 -4.16 21.69
C GLU A 107 -11.47 -2.68 22.00
N GLY A 108 -12.43 -1.88 21.52
CA GLY A 108 -12.31 -0.43 21.52
C GLY A 108 -11.12 0.03 20.63
N PRO A 109 -10.15 0.79 21.17
CA PRO A 109 -8.99 1.24 20.40
C PRO A 109 -7.87 0.20 20.32
N ILE A 110 -7.98 -0.95 20.98
CA ILE A 110 -6.91 -1.94 21.13
C ILE A 110 -7.11 -3.07 20.12
N GLU A 111 -6.06 -3.41 19.36
CA GLU A 111 -5.99 -4.60 18.52
C GLU A 111 -5.63 -5.81 19.40
N VAL A 112 -6.52 -6.80 19.51
CA VAL A 112 -6.28 -8.05 20.24
C VAL A 112 -6.00 -9.15 19.24
N SER A 113 -4.80 -9.73 19.30
CA SER A 113 -4.39 -10.80 18.39
C SER A 113 -5.19 -12.08 18.67
N VAL A 114 -5.74 -12.63 17.62
CA VAL A 114 -6.40 -13.96 17.61
C VAL A 114 -5.48 -15.00 16.99
N GLN A 115 -4.75 -14.61 16.00
CA GLN A 115 -3.68 -15.37 15.34
C GLN A 115 -2.51 -14.41 15.09
N ASP A 116 -1.38 -14.70 15.70
CA ASP A 116 -0.15 -13.93 15.47
C ASP A 116 0.41 -14.15 14.06
N TRP A 117 1.38 -13.34 13.69
CA TRP A 117 2.01 -13.41 12.38
C TRP A 117 2.48 -14.84 12.06
N THR A 118 1.84 -15.43 11.07
CA THR A 118 2.04 -16.81 10.63
C THR A 118 2.26 -16.84 9.13
N ASP A 119 3.16 -17.69 8.68
CA ASP A 119 3.45 -17.84 7.25
C ASP A 119 2.21 -18.34 6.51
N ILE A 120 1.93 -17.73 5.35
CA ILE A 120 0.90 -18.22 4.45
C ILE A 120 1.45 -19.43 3.71
N ASN A 121 0.70 -20.54 3.73
CA ASN A 121 1.07 -21.73 2.98
C ASN A 121 1.11 -21.41 1.49
N ARG A 122 2.11 -21.97 0.80
CA ARG A 122 2.33 -21.74 -0.62
C ARG A 122 2.29 -23.05 -1.38
N THR A 123 1.57 -23.06 -2.49
CA THR A 123 1.66 -24.06 -3.55
C THR A 123 2.17 -23.40 -4.83
N PRO A 124 2.52 -24.16 -5.88
CA PRO A 124 2.91 -23.56 -7.17
C PRO A 124 1.89 -22.58 -7.77
N ASN A 125 0.62 -22.69 -7.38
CA ASN A 125 -0.47 -21.95 -8.02
C ASN A 125 -1.20 -20.98 -7.09
N GLU A 126 -0.98 -21.04 -5.77
CA GLU A 126 -1.75 -20.24 -4.83
C GLU A 126 -1.06 -20.09 -3.46
N TYR A 127 -1.49 -19.07 -2.74
CA TYR A 127 -1.28 -18.92 -1.31
C TYR A 127 -2.57 -19.26 -0.57
N TYR A 128 -2.46 -19.91 0.60
CA TYR A 128 -3.63 -20.18 1.42
C TYR A 128 -3.26 -20.36 2.89
N PHE A 129 -4.25 -20.21 3.75
CA PHE A 129 -4.18 -20.61 5.14
C PHE A 129 -5.50 -21.26 5.56
N ILE A 130 -5.47 -22.01 6.66
CA ILE A 130 -6.67 -22.59 7.24
C ILE A 130 -7.04 -21.74 8.45
N PHE A 131 -8.29 -21.32 8.48
CA PHE A 131 -8.84 -20.58 9.60
C PHE A 131 -9.98 -21.41 10.24
N ASP A 132 -9.75 -21.83 11.47
CA ASP A 132 -10.72 -22.52 12.29
C ASP A 132 -11.49 -21.50 13.13
N THR A 133 -12.79 -21.41 12.91
CA THR A 133 -13.69 -20.51 13.63
C THR A 133 -14.30 -21.15 14.88
N THR A 134 -14.00 -22.43 15.13
CA THR A 134 -14.46 -23.14 16.34
C THR A 134 -13.98 -22.39 17.58
N ASP A 135 -14.87 -22.20 18.53
CA ASP A 135 -14.61 -21.46 19.79
C ASP A 135 -14.21 -20.00 19.62
N LYS A 136 -14.33 -19.43 18.43
CA LYS A 136 -14.11 -18.00 18.24
C LYS A 136 -15.33 -17.20 18.71
N ILE A 137 -15.07 -16.13 19.43
CA ILE A 137 -16.11 -15.23 19.95
C ILE A 137 -16.76 -14.49 18.78
N PRO A 138 -18.11 -14.38 18.75
CA PRO A 138 -18.80 -13.56 17.77
C PRO A 138 -18.29 -12.12 17.83
N ASN A 139 -17.64 -11.66 16.79
CA ASN A 139 -17.06 -10.34 16.68
C ASN A 139 -16.72 -10.04 15.22
N GLU A 140 -16.22 -8.84 14.98
CA GLU A 140 -15.62 -8.43 13.73
C GLU A 140 -14.12 -8.74 13.72
N TYR A 141 -13.68 -9.45 12.71
CA TYR A 141 -12.32 -9.94 12.54
C TYR A 141 -11.65 -9.23 11.38
N PHE A 142 -10.38 -8.93 11.55
CA PHE A 142 -9.55 -8.25 10.55
C PHE A 142 -8.33 -9.10 10.23
N ILE A 143 -7.93 -9.08 8.96
CA ILE A 143 -6.71 -9.73 8.50
C ILE A 143 -5.74 -8.68 8.00
N ASP A 144 -4.52 -8.74 8.51
CA ASP A 144 -3.38 -8.01 7.96
C ASP A 144 -2.46 -8.98 7.23
N ILE A 145 -1.78 -8.49 6.21
CA ILE A 145 -0.78 -9.25 5.45
C ILE A 145 0.55 -8.52 5.46
N LYS A 146 1.62 -9.26 5.68
CA LYS A 146 3.00 -8.85 5.41
C LYS A 146 3.51 -9.54 4.16
N VAL A 147 4.19 -8.79 3.31
CA VAL A 147 4.85 -9.30 2.11
C VAL A 147 6.35 -9.03 2.21
N TYR A 148 7.13 -10.06 2.01
CA TYR A 148 8.58 -9.99 1.99
C TYR A 148 9.05 -10.07 0.55
N SER A 149 9.60 -8.98 0.03
CA SER A 149 10.09 -8.89 -1.35
C SER A 149 11.44 -8.20 -1.40
N SER A 150 12.43 -8.85 -2.00
CA SER A 150 13.76 -8.28 -2.25
C SER A 150 14.42 -7.61 -1.02
N GLY A 151 14.21 -8.21 0.17
CA GLY A 151 14.77 -7.70 1.43
C GLY A 151 13.99 -6.52 2.05
N GLN A 152 12.82 -6.20 1.52
CA GLN A 152 11.87 -5.24 2.08
C GLN A 152 10.67 -5.97 2.67
N VAL A 153 10.10 -5.41 3.73
CA VAL A 153 8.89 -5.93 4.38
C VAL A 153 7.82 -4.86 4.32
N ASP A 154 6.74 -5.16 3.62
CA ASP A 154 5.58 -4.28 3.52
C ASP A 154 4.41 -4.87 4.32
N THR A 155 3.78 -4.06 5.14
CA THR A 155 2.63 -4.48 5.96
C THR A 155 1.37 -3.78 5.47
N TYR A 156 0.39 -4.60 5.12
CA TYR A 156 -0.91 -4.16 4.64
C TYR A 156 -1.95 -4.45 5.72
N LYS A 157 -2.56 -3.40 6.24
CA LYS A 157 -3.55 -3.50 7.31
C LYS A 157 -4.95 -3.63 6.75
N ARG A 158 -5.79 -4.42 7.44
CA ARG A 158 -7.22 -4.59 7.13
C ARG A 158 -7.46 -5.00 5.68
N THR A 159 -6.66 -5.94 5.19
CA THR A 159 -6.79 -6.45 3.82
C THR A 159 -8.08 -7.23 3.61
N LEU A 160 -8.61 -7.83 4.69
CA LEU A 160 -9.92 -8.47 4.72
C LEU A 160 -10.58 -8.21 6.08
N GLN A 161 -11.90 -8.03 6.07
CA GLN A 161 -12.76 -7.86 7.23
C GLN A 161 -13.97 -8.80 7.10
N PHE A 162 -14.34 -9.49 8.17
CA PHE A 162 -15.49 -10.39 8.20
C PHE A 162 -16.05 -10.50 9.62
N GLN A 163 -17.23 -11.07 9.79
CA GLN A 163 -17.85 -11.26 11.08
C GLN A 163 -17.98 -12.74 11.40
N ILE A 164 -17.64 -13.13 12.62
CA ILE A 164 -18.04 -14.44 13.15
C ILE A 164 -19.37 -14.27 13.90
N VAL A 165 -20.29 -15.17 13.62
CA VAL A 165 -21.63 -15.18 14.22
C VAL A 165 -21.94 -16.57 14.81
N ASN A 166 -22.76 -16.61 15.86
CA ASN A 166 -23.22 -17.90 16.41
C ASN A 166 -24.10 -18.62 15.39
N GLN A 167 -24.00 -19.94 15.39
CA GLN A 167 -24.98 -20.78 14.75
C GLN A 167 -26.32 -20.57 15.48
N LYS A 168 -27.40 -20.30 14.74
CA LYS A 168 -28.76 -20.21 15.29
C LYS A 168 -29.33 -21.59 15.53
#